data_9ea5d51e418d688d29b1e46eefacf0c1
#
_entry.id   9ea5d51e418d688d29b1e46eefacf0c1
#
_cell.length_a   1.000
_cell.length_b   1.000
_cell.length_c   1.000
_cell.angle_alpha   90.00
_cell.angle_beta   90.00
_cell.angle_gamma   90.00
#
_symmetry.space_group_name_H-M   'P 1'
#
loop_
_entity.id
_entity.type
_entity.pdbx_description
1 polymer ?
#
loop_
_entity_poly.entity_id
_entity_poly.type
_entity_poly.pdbx_seq_one_letter_code
_entity_poly.pdbx_strand_id
1 'polypeptide(L)'
;MKTPRQSSSTLYYIIGVAFLLTITTLITLAATSRLAPPLFWRGGRGVRLTPGDSPLLDSLIQTSPILKRVATNPQYELQIIYTQINRDAQNHPTFTPHTYHLNPQQYFNPASLVKLPVVALSLEKLNDLHKPGINRRTIMATGTAYRCQTPVPFAAPADSDRTATVGNYIKRMLLVSDNIAYNRLYEFLGQRPLNQRLQELGYSTTRITRRFAPCDTAANRHTNPISFHTPQGDTLYKEPAKFNPIPYTSPLGRVLKGRAHQAGRRIIPEPYDFTTANHLPLPAITALLQSILFPESVPADQRLRLTPTDYAFLRRYLHATPHESGFHPYVPARYFDAYKKYLYYGRNPEIPHQSALRIYNIVGMSHGYLADVAYFADSLHQSEFLLSAVLYVNQDGIINDGAYEYDSIGLPFLAQLGHQIQQYESQRPRQYHPNLTEFFAPEPIR
;
A
#
# COMPACT_ATOMS: atom_id res chain seq x y z
N MET A 1 -10.64 38.23 -76.87
CA MET A 1 -11.29 37.12 -76.22
C MET A 1 -10.60 36.89 -74.84
N LYS A 2 -11.31 37.31 -73.81
CA LYS A 2 -10.79 37.19 -72.40
C LYS A 2 -11.50 35.99 -71.72
N THR A 3 -10.77 34.99 -71.29
CA THR A 3 -11.25 33.91 -70.43
C THR A 3 -11.38 34.37 -68.98
N PRO A 4 -12.43 33.99 -68.25
CA PRO A 4 -12.59 34.44 -66.86
C PRO A 4 -11.78 33.53 -65.89
N ARG A 5 -11.07 34.15 -64.93
CA ARG A 5 -10.47 33.51 -63.79
C ARG A 5 -11.55 33.05 -62.82
N GLN A 6 -11.63 31.77 -62.55
CA GLN A 6 -12.43 31.21 -61.45
C GLN A 6 -11.67 31.48 -60.12
N SER A 7 -12.41 31.97 -59.13
CA SER A 7 -11.89 32.36 -57.83
C SER A 7 -11.59 31.16 -56.92
N SER A 8 -10.41 31.17 -56.38
CA SER A 8 -9.86 30.16 -55.42
C SER A 8 -10.48 30.20 -54.02
N SER A 9 -11.55 30.98 -53.79
CA SER A 9 -12.14 31.20 -52.46
C SER A 9 -12.99 30.05 -51.92
N THR A 10 -13.59 29.24 -52.79
CA THR A 10 -14.47 28.13 -52.37
C THR A 10 -13.70 26.91 -51.81
N LEU A 11 -12.48 26.71 -52.28
CA LEU A 11 -11.65 25.56 -51.83
C LEU A 11 -11.14 25.74 -50.39
N TYR A 12 -10.86 26.99 -49.99
CA TYR A 12 -10.40 27.26 -48.61
C TYR A 12 -11.53 27.14 -47.57
N TYR A 13 -12.77 27.37 -47.96
CA TYR A 13 -13.93 27.21 -47.07
C TYR A 13 -14.24 25.73 -46.76
N ILE A 14 -14.09 24.82 -47.73
CA ILE A 14 -14.34 23.39 -47.56
C ILE A 14 -13.22 22.77 -46.71
N ILE A 15 -11.97 23.17 -46.89
CA ILE A 15 -10.83 22.68 -46.09
C ILE A 15 -10.93 23.18 -44.64
N GLY A 16 -11.34 24.44 -44.41
CA GLY A 16 -11.54 25.03 -43.09
C GLY A 16 -12.64 24.36 -42.29
N VAL A 17 -13.77 24.00 -42.91
CA VAL A 17 -14.89 23.29 -42.24
C VAL A 17 -14.54 21.86 -41.94
N ALA A 18 -13.80 21.15 -42.81
CA ALA A 18 -13.32 19.80 -42.55
C ALA A 18 -12.30 19.76 -41.39
N PHE A 19 -11.43 20.76 -41.27
CA PHE A 19 -10.46 20.85 -40.18
C PHE A 19 -11.11 21.20 -38.84
N LEU A 20 -12.16 22.07 -38.81
CA LEU A 20 -12.92 22.34 -37.59
C LEU A 20 -13.76 21.15 -37.12
N LEU A 21 -14.32 20.34 -38.04
CA LEU A 21 -15.07 19.13 -37.68
C LEU A 21 -14.17 18.00 -37.16
N THR A 22 -12.92 17.87 -37.64
CA THR A 22 -11.94 16.92 -37.11
C THR A 22 -11.39 17.32 -35.75
N ILE A 23 -11.21 18.61 -35.49
CA ILE A 23 -10.77 19.10 -34.16
C ILE A 23 -11.88 18.96 -33.12
N THR A 24 -13.14 19.23 -33.47
CA THR A 24 -14.28 19.02 -32.55
C THR A 24 -14.54 17.55 -32.26
N THR A 25 -14.35 16.63 -33.20
CA THR A 25 -14.46 15.18 -32.95
C THR A 25 -13.28 14.66 -32.12
N LEU A 26 -12.06 15.17 -32.28
CA LEU A 26 -10.91 14.82 -31.44
C LEU A 26 -11.04 15.38 -30.01
N ILE A 27 -11.61 16.58 -29.83
CA ILE A 27 -11.84 17.16 -28.50
C ILE A 27 -12.99 16.44 -27.79
N THR A 28 -14.03 15.99 -28.48
CA THR A 28 -15.10 15.18 -27.88
C THR A 28 -14.66 13.75 -27.56
N LEU A 29 -13.74 13.14 -28.31
CA LEU A 29 -13.15 11.84 -27.94
C LEU A 29 -12.15 11.95 -26.77
N ALA A 30 -11.45 13.07 -26.63
CA ALA A 30 -10.56 13.32 -25.49
C ALA A 30 -11.32 13.64 -24.18
N ALA A 31 -12.54 14.20 -24.28
CA ALA A 31 -13.37 14.54 -23.12
C ALA A 31 -14.19 13.37 -22.57
N THR A 32 -14.20 12.21 -23.24
CA THR A 32 -14.92 11.01 -22.78
C THR A 32 -14.03 9.84 -22.35
N SER A 33 -12.70 10.03 -22.27
CA SER A 33 -11.88 9.11 -21.51
C SER A 33 -12.19 9.26 -20.01
N ARG A 34 -13.38 8.84 -19.60
CA ARG A 34 -13.62 8.49 -18.21
C ARG A 34 -12.54 7.49 -17.84
N LEU A 35 -11.58 7.92 -17.01
CA LEU A 35 -10.60 7.04 -16.39
C LEU A 35 -11.38 5.81 -15.92
N ALA A 36 -11.06 4.65 -16.44
CA ALA A 36 -11.68 3.42 -15.98
C ALA A 36 -11.48 3.37 -14.45
N PRO A 37 -12.51 3.10 -13.66
CA PRO A 37 -12.38 3.03 -12.21
C PRO A 37 -11.28 2.02 -11.87
N PRO A 38 -10.52 2.25 -10.78
CA PRO A 38 -9.45 1.34 -10.37
C PRO A 38 -10.00 -0.08 -10.23
N LEU A 39 -9.16 -1.07 -10.38
CA LEU A 39 -9.48 -2.50 -10.38
C LEU A 39 -10.36 -2.97 -9.23
N PHE A 40 -10.27 -2.31 -8.09
CA PHE A 40 -11.16 -2.53 -6.96
C PHE A 40 -12.65 -2.40 -7.35
N TRP A 41 -12.96 -1.62 -8.39
CA TRP A 41 -14.30 -1.45 -8.96
C TRP A 41 -14.69 -2.55 -9.96
N ARG A 42 -13.71 -3.37 -10.41
CA ARG A 42 -13.89 -4.44 -11.39
C ARG A 42 -13.57 -5.83 -10.83
N GLY A 43 -13.60 -6.01 -9.51
CA GLY A 43 -13.44 -7.31 -8.87
C GLY A 43 -14.31 -8.36 -9.54
N GLY A 44 -13.81 -9.55 -9.73
CA GLY A 44 -14.46 -10.64 -10.44
C GLY A 44 -15.94 -10.75 -10.03
N ARG A 45 -16.85 -10.61 -11.01
CA ARG A 45 -18.29 -10.43 -10.84
C ARG A 45 -18.74 -9.12 -10.15
N GLY A 46 -18.16 -7.96 -10.54
CA GLY A 46 -18.88 -6.68 -10.48
C GLY A 46 -19.16 -6.09 -9.11
N VAL A 47 -18.29 -6.27 -8.12
CA VAL A 47 -18.41 -5.52 -6.87
C VAL A 47 -18.10 -4.04 -7.14
N ARG A 48 -19.14 -3.22 -7.27
CA ARG A 48 -19.03 -1.76 -7.29
C ARG A 48 -19.04 -1.28 -5.85
N LEU A 49 -18.04 -0.49 -5.46
CA LEU A 49 -18.22 0.37 -4.28
C LEU A 49 -19.34 1.34 -4.63
N THR A 50 -20.45 1.28 -3.93
CA THR A 50 -21.53 2.27 -4.07
C THR A 50 -21.00 3.60 -3.52
N PRO A 51 -21.10 4.71 -4.27
CA PRO A 51 -20.82 6.02 -3.70
C PRO A 51 -21.75 6.28 -2.52
N GLY A 52 -21.20 6.69 -1.38
CA GLY A 52 -21.94 7.04 -0.18
C GLY A 52 -21.60 6.13 1.00
N ASP A 53 -21.98 6.58 2.17
CA ASP A 53 -21.75 5.87 3.43
C ASP A 53 -22.70 4.68 3.57
N SER A 54 -22.16 3.56 4.03
CA SER A 54 -22.95 2.36 4.29
C SER A 54 -23.78 2.52 5.55
N PRO A 55 -25.11 2.32 5.51
CA PRO A 55 -25.95 2.33 6.71
C PRO A 55 -25.49 1.36 7.80
N LEU A 56 -24.91 0.22 7.41
CA LEU A 56 -24.33 -0.74 8.35
C LEU A 56 -23.14 -0.13 9.11
N LEU A 57 -22.17 0.46 8.41
CA LEU A 57 -21.03 1.11 9.06
C LEU A 57 -21.45 2.29 9.91
N ASP A 58 -22.38 3.11 9.42
CA ASP A 58 -22.90 4.22 10.19
C ASP A 58 -23.54 3.73 11.50
N SER A 59 -24.41 2.71 11.45
CA SER A 59 -25.02 2.15 12.65
C SER A 59 -23.99 1.62 13.65
N LEU A 60 -22.94 0.91 13.19
CA LEU A 60 -21.90 0.39 14.06
C LEU A 60 -21.04 1.50 14.69
N ILE A 61 -20.76 2.56 13.95
CA ILE A 61 -20.01 3.74 14.43
C ILE A 61 -20.82 4.49 15.52
N GLN A 62 -22.13 4.65 15.32
CA GLN A 62 -22.99 5.38 16.27
C GLN A 62 -23.13 4.70 17.63
N THR A 63 -22.85 3.39 17.74
CA THR A 63 -22.94 2.65 19.03
C THR A 63 -21.79 2.96 19.99
N SER A 64 -20.68 3.53 19.51
CA SER A 64 -19.50 3.82 20.34
C SER A 64 -19.23 5.33 20.41
N PRO A 65 -19.17 5.93 21.62
CA PRO A 65 -18.88 7.36 21.78
C PRO A 65 -17.54 7.79 21.14
N ILE A 66 -16.50 6.96 21.22
CA ILE A 66 -15.19 7.29 20.62
C ILE A 66 -15.24 7.23 19.09
N LEU A 67 -15.93 6.23 18.51
CA LEU A 67 -16.11 6.13 17.07
C LEU A 67 -16.92 7.31 16.54
N LYS A 68 -18.05 7.59 17.17
CA LYS A 68 -18.94 8.71 16.81
C LYS A 68 -18.19 10.05 16.84
N ARG A 69 -17.45 10.35 17.92
CA ARG A 69 -16.70 11.60 18.06
C ARG A 69 -15.74 11.86 16.90
N VAL A 70 -15.01 10.84 16.47
CA VAL A 70 -14.06 10.96 15.35
C VAL A 70 -14.80 11.01 14.02
N ALA A 71 -15.80 10.16 13.82
CA ALA A 71 -16.52 10.04 12.56
C ALA A 71 -17.34 11.31 12.22
N THR A 72 -17.87 12.01 13.21
CA THR A 72 -18.67 13.24 12.99
C THR A 72 -17.83 14.51 12.85
N ASN A 73 -16.52 14.45 13.08
CA ASN A 73 -15.63 15.61 12.94
C ASN A 73 -14.80 15.50 11.66
N PRO A 74 -15.07 16.34 10.64
CA PRO A 74 -14.37 16.29 9.35
C PRO A 74 -12.87 16.62 9.43
N GLN A 75 -12.40 17.22 10.53
CA GLN A 75 -10.98 17.49 10.77
C GLN A 75 -10.14 16.20 10.78
N TYR A 76 -10.73 15.07 11.19
CA TYR A 76 -10.01 13.80 11.22
C TYR A 76 -9.88 13.11 9.86
N GLU A 77 -10.44 13.66 8.80
CA GLU A 77 -10.33 13.13 7.42
C GLU A 77 -10.51 11.60 7.35
N LEU A 78 -11.40 11.06 8.19
CA LEU A 78 -11.62 9.63 8.35
C LEU A 78 -12.11 8.99 7.04
N GLN A 79 -11.51 7.85 6.66
CA GLN A 79 -12.02 6.97 5.61
C GLN A 79 -11.97 5.53 6.10
N ILE A 80 -13.03 4.75 5.87
CA ILE A 80 -13.11 3.34 6.22
C ILE A 80 -13.58 2.52 5.03
N ILE A 81 -12.98 1.35 4.84
CA ILE A 81 -13.49 0.26 3.99
C ILE A 81 -13.57 -0.98 4.87
N TYR A 82 -14.77 -1.48 5.08
CA TYR A 82 -15.03 -2.76 5.70
C TYR A 82 -15.59 -3.70 4.65
N THR A 83 -15.02 -4.91 4.52
CA THR A 83 -15.48 -5.88 3.52
C THR A 83 -15.89 -7.16 4.22
N GLN A 84 -17.17 -7.46 4.15
CA GLN A 84 -17.70 -8.77 4.54
C GLN A 84 -17.20 -9.84 3.59
N ILE A 85 -16.79 -10.98 4.14
CA ILE A 85 -16.42 -12.14 3.36
C ILE A 85 -17.44 -13.24 3.65
N ASN A 86 -18.07 -13.76 2.60
CA ASN A 86 -18.92 -14.93 2.67
C ASN A 86 -18.30 -16.06 1.84
N ARG A 87 -18.49 -17.28 2.29
CA ARG A 87 -18.02 -18.48 1.60
C ARG A 87 -19.19 -19.23 0.97
N ASP A 88 -18.92 -19.90 -0.16
CA ASP A 88 -19.83 -20.90 -0.71
C ASP A 88 -19.52 -22.30 -0.13
N ALA A 89 -20.25 -23.32 -0.58
CA ALA A 89 -20.08 -24.71 -0.14
C ALA A 89 -18.69 -25.28 -0.47
N GLN A 90 -17.96 -24.70 -1.42
CA GLN A 90 -16.61 -25.06 -1.84
C GLN A 90 -15.54 -24.17 -1.20
N ASN A 91 -15.92 -23.33 -0.25
CA ASN A 91 -15.06 -22.38 0.43
C ASN A 91 -14.51 -21.25 -0.47
N HIS A 92 -15.14 -20.95 -1.62
CA HIS A 92 -14.75 -19.79 -2.43
C HIS A 92 -15.27 -18.50 -1.80
N PRO A 93 -14.42 -17.46 -1.66
CA PRO A 93 -14.84 -16.21 -1.04
C PRO A 93 -15.63 -15.31 -1.99
N THR A 94 -16.62 -14.64 -1.44
CA THR A 94 -17.29 -13.48 -2.05
C THR A 94 -17.15 -12.28 -1.15
N PHE A 95 -16.92 -11.10 -1.75
CA PHE A 95 -16.55 -9.88 -1.04
C PHE A 95 -17.65 -8.83 -1.18
N THR A 96 -18.15 -8.32 -0.07
CA THR A 96 -19.16 -7.26 -0.03
C THR A 96 -18.59 -6.05 0.72
N PRO A 97 -18.10 -5.02 0.02
CA PRO A 97 -17.52 -3.84 0.66
C PRO A 97 -18.60 -2.87 1.17
N HIS A 98 -18.33 -2.30 2.31
CA HIS A 98 -19.00 -1.20 2.96
C HIS A 98 -18.03 -0.05 3.14
N THR A 99 -18.43 1.17 2.81
CA THR A 99 -17.56 2.35 2.89
C THR A 99 -18.13 3.40 3.83
N TYR A 100 -17.24 4.18 4.44
CA TYR A 100 -17.58 5.34 5.23
C TYR A 100 -16.62 6.48 4.94
N HIS A 101 -17.15 7.64 4.54
CA HIS A 101 -16.42 8.84 4.11
C HIS A 101 -15.33 8.57 3.06
N LEU A 102 -15.45 7.49 2.28
CA LEU A 102 -14.44 7.11 1.30
C LEU A 102 -14.33 8.14 0.18
N ASN A 103 -13.17 8.78 0.08
CA ASN A 103 -12.86 9.75 -0.98
C ASN A 103 -11.46 9.49 -1.57
N PRO A 104 -11.35 8.76 -2.69
CA PRO A 104 -10.05 8.50 -3.33
C PRO A 104 -9.33 9.75 -3.87
N GLN A 105 -10.04 10.88 -3.96
CA GLN A 105 -9.46 12.18 -4.34
C GLN A 105 -8.93 12.97 -3.15
N GLN A 106 -9.23 12.54 -1.93
CA GLN A 106 -8.67 13.14 -0.73
C GLN A 106 -7.29 12.53 -0.45
N TYR A 107 -6.27 13.36 -0.47
CA TYR A 107 -4.91 12.95 -0.12
C TYR A 107 -4.83 12.57 1.36
N PHE A 108 -4.18 11.46 1.63
CA PHE A 108 -3.56 11.16 2.91
C PHE A 108 -2.11 10.71 2.70
N ASN A 109 -1.23 10.94 3.68
CA ASN A 109 0.13 10.43 3.62
C ASN A 109 0.11 8.91 3.90
N PRO A 110 0.46 8.06 2.92
CA PRO A 110 0.41 6.61 3.10
C PRO A 110 1.48 6.08 4.05
N ALA A 111 2.47 6.89 4.41
CA ALA A 111 3.56 6.49 5.30
C ALA A 111 4.10 5.09 4.95
N SER A 112 4.07 4.15 5.90
CA SER A 112 4.58 2.78 5.71
C SER A 112 3.65 1.85 4.94
N LEU A 113 2.44 2.25 4.56
CA LEU A 113 1.59 1.43 3.68
C LEU A 113 2.27 1.12 2.34
N VAL A 114 3.15 2.02 1.85
CA VAL A 114 3.93 1.82 0.62
C VAL A 114 4.86 0.61 0.66
N LYS A 115 5.08 0.03 1.83
CA LYS A 115 5.92 -1.15 2.01
C LYS A 115 5.29 -2.41 1.41
N LEU A 116 3.96 -2.54 1.46
CA LEU A 116 3.30 -3.72 0.93
C LEU A 116 3.50 -3.91 -0.59
N PRO A 117 3.24 -2.91 -1.45
CA PRO A 117 3.55 -3.04 -2.87
C PRO A 117 5.04 -3.27 -3.15
N VAL A 118 5.96 -2.63 -2.40
CA VAL A 118 7.40 -2.84 -2.58
C VAL A 118 7.81 -4.27 -2.24
N VAL A 119 7.26 -4.84 -1.17
CA VAL A 119 7.49 -6.23 -0.77
C VAL A 119 7.01 -7.20 -1.84
N ALA A 120 5.75 -7.07 -2.28
CA ALA A 120 5.16 -7.97 -3.28
C ALA A 120 5.92 -7.91 -4.62
N LEU A 121 6.19 -6.71 -5.12
CA LEU A 121 6.89 -6.54 -6.39
C LEU A 121 8.37 -6.90 -6.34
N SER A 122 9.02 -6.89 -5.16
CA SER A 122 10.39 -7.39 -5.02
C SER A 122 10.48 -8.91 -5.20
N LEU A 123 9.50 -9.66 -4.70
CA LEU A 123 9.41 -11.11 -4.97
C LEU A 123 9.07 -11.37 -6.44
N GLU A 124 8.12 -10.62 -7.01
CA GLU A 124 7.79 -10.71 -8.42
C GLU A 124 9.02 -10.47 -9.31
N LYS A 125 9.81 -9.42 -9.02
CA LYS A 125 11.06 -9.15 -9.76
C LYS A 125 12.06 -10.29 -9.63
N LEU A 126 12.22 -10.91 -8.45
CA LEU A 126 13.10 -12.07 -8.31
C LEU A 126 12.67 -13.23 -9.20
N ASN A 127 11.37 -13.52 -9.27
CA ASN A 127 10.81 -14.56 -10.14
C ASN A 127 11.05 -14.22 -11.62
N ASP A 128 10.84 -12.97 -12.00
CA ASP A 128 11.02 -12.48 -13.38
C ASP A 128 12.50 -12.48 -13.84
N LEU A 129 13.47 -12.53 -12.93
CA LEU A 129 14.88 -12.66 -13.32
C LEU A 129 15.17 -14.00 -14.00
N HIS A 130 14.41 -15.05 -13.70
CA HIS A 130 14.62 -16.41 -14.24
C HIS A 130 16.07 -16.87 -14.16
N LYS A 131 16.79 -16.54 -13.07
CA LYS A 131 18.21 -16.90 -12.88
C LYS A 131 18.32 -18.09 -11.91
N PRO A 132 18.93 -19.21 -12.36
CA PRO A 132 19.18 -20.34 -11.47
C PRO A 132 19.99 -19.93 -10.22
N GLY A 133 19.60 -20.43 -9.06
CA GLY A 133 20.27 -20.15 -7.79
C GLY A 133 19.88 -18.83 -7.14
N ILE A 134 19.10 -17.97 -7.80
CA ILE A 134 18.61 -16.73 -7.22
C ILE A 134 17.20 -16.94 -6.67
N ASN A 135 17.02 -16.63 -5.38
CA ASN A 135 15.76 -16.63 -4.68
C ASN A 135 15.78 -15.63 -3.52
N ARG A 136 14.71 -15.56 -2.73
CA ARG A 136 14.61 -14.60 -1.62
C ARG A 136 15.67 -14.73 -0.51
N ARG A 137 16.42 -15.86 -0.45
CA ARG A 137 17.48 -16.10 0.54
C ARG A 137 18.87 -15.80 -0.02
N THR A 138 19.00 -15.51 -1.32
CA THR A 138 20.29 -15.22 -1.96
C THR A 138 20.83 -13.88 -1.44
N ILE A 139 22.13 -13.85 -1.14
CA ILE A 139 22.80 -12.65 -0.62
C ILE A 139 22.73 -11.54 -1.67
N MET A 140 22.23 -10.38 -1.27
CA MET A 140 22.08 -9.20 -2.10
C MET A 140 23.03 -8.09 -1.62
N ALA A 141 24.12 -7.86 -2.33
CA ALA A 141 24.97 -6.72 -2.09
C ALA A 141 24.44 -5.48 -2.85
N THR A 142 24.63 -4.31 -2.26
CA THR A 142 24.23 -3.01 -2.82
C THR A 142 25.46 -2.12 -2.85
N GLY A 143 25.83 -1.62 -4.03
CA GLY A 143 26.89 -0.63 -4.18
C GLY A 143 26.41 0.79 -3.89
N THR A 144 27.19 1.77 -4.33
CA THR A 144 26.80 3.18 -4.30
C THR A 144 27.12 3.83 -5.64
N ALA A 145 26.17 4.58 -6.20
CA ALA A 145 26.31 5.31 -7.45
C ALA A 145 25.83 6.76 -7.37
N TYR A 146 25.19 7.12 -6.27
CA TYR A 146 24.73 8.47 -6.01
C TYR A 146 25.17 8.92 -4.62
N ARG A 147 25.50 10.21 -4.46
CA ARG A 147 25.95 10.77 -3.19
C ARG A 147 24.95 10.43 -2.07
N CYS A 148 25.45 10.26 -0.87
CA CYS A 148 24.68 9.95 0.35
C CYS A 148 23.93 8.61 0.37
N GLN A 149 24.02 7.81 -0.67
CA GLN A 149 23.55 6.42 -0.67
C GLN A 149 24.65 5.54 -0.08
N THR A 150 24.30 4.72 0.91
CA THR A 150 25.25 3.86 1.62
C THR A 150 25.33 2.48 0.96
N PRO A 151 26.51 1.90 0.78
CA PRO A 151 26.64 0.54 0.29
C PRO A 151 26.23 -0.49 1.35
N VAL A 152 25.89 -1.69 0.89
CA VAL A 152 25.82 -2.92 1.69
C VAL A 152 26.71 -3.92 0.96
N PRO A 153 27.99 -4.04 1.34
CA PRO A 153 28.91 -4.96 0.67
C PRO A 153 28.48 -6.40 0.90
N PHE A 154 28.98 -7.30 0.04
CA PHE A 154 28.92 -8.72 0.29
C PHE A 154 29.54 -9.03 1.66
N ALA A 155 28.84 -9.84 2.45
CA ALA A 155 29.36 -10.44 3.66
C ALA A 155 28.91 -11.90 3.69
N ALA A 156 29.84 -12.80 4.00
CA ALA A 156 29.51 -14.19 4.22
C ALA A 156 28.48 -14.30 5.36
N PRO A 157 27.50 -15.21 5.29
CA PRO A 157 26.45 -15.30 6.27
C PRO A 157 26.99 -15.81 7.61
N ALA A 158 27.16 -14.90 8.57
CA ALA A 158 27.48 -15.27 9.96
C ALA A 158 26.20 -15.53 10.79
N ASP A 159 25.08 -14.90 10.39
CA ASP A 159 23.76 -15.02 10.99
C ASP A 159 22.72 -14.92 9.89
N SER A 160 21.88 -15.94 9.75
CA SER A 160 20.89 -16.02 8.68
C SER A 160 19.92 -14.82 8.67
N ASP A 161 19.55 -14.30 9.85
CA ASP A 161 18.58 -13.22 9.99
C ASP A 161 19.19 -11.83 9.72
N ARG A 162 20.51 -11.69 9.89
CA ARG A 162 21.26 -10.44 9.63
C ARG A 162 21.79 -10.33 8.20
N THR A 163 21.83 -11.45 7.48
CA THR A 163 22.29 -11.48 6.09
C THR A 163 21.43 -10.59 5.21
N ALA A 164 22.06 -9.79 4.37
CA ALA A 164 21.40 -8.91 3.42
C ALA A 164 20.77 -9.74 2.29
N THR A 165 19.50 -10.05 2.40
CA THR A 165 18.70 -10.79 1.41
C THR A 165 17.36 -10.10 1.20
N VAL A 166 16.73 -10.32 0.05
CA VAL A 166 15.37 -9.80 -0.20
C VAL A 166 14.40 -10.31 0.87
N GLY A 167 14.49 -11.59 1.25
CA GLY A 167 13.64 -12.19 2.28
C GLY A 167 13.79 -11.52 3.65
N ASN A 168 15.01 -11.24 4.10
CA ASN A 168 15.24 -10.59 5.39
C ASN A 168 14.81 -9.12 5.38
N TYR A 169 14.99 -8.40 4.27
CA TYR A 169 14.43 -7.06 4.13
C TYR A 169 12.90 -7.07 4.21
N ILE A 170 12.23 -8.06 3.58
CA ILE A 170 10.78 -8.23 3.68
C ILE A 170 10.35 -8.50 5.12
N LYS A 171 11.00 -9.44 5.83
CA LYS A 171 10.72 -9.71 7.23
C LYS A 171 10.80 -8.44 8.08
N ARG A 172 11.89 -7.66 7.95
CA ARG A 172 12.08 -6.39 8.67
C ARG A 172 10.99 -5.37 8.37
N MET A 173 10.56 -5.27 7.10
CA MET A 173 9.47 -4.37 6.73
C MET A 173 8.13 -4.81 7.31
N LEU A 174 7.81 -6.09 7.23
CA LEU A 174 6.51 -6.61 7.66
C LEU A 174 6.41 -6.77 9.19
N LEU A 175 7.48 -7.07 9.90
CA LEU A 175 7.47 -7.24 11.35
C LEU A 175 7.51 -5.91 12.12
N VAL A 176 8.39 -4.97 11.73
CA VAL A 176 8.63 -3.75 12.51
C VAL A 176 8.64 -2.47 11.68
N SER A 177 8.23 -2.55 10.41
CA SER A 177 8.17 -1.38 9.53
C SER A 177 9.52 -0.70 9.28
N ASP A 178 10.59 -1.47 9.11
CA ASP A 178 11.96 -0.97 8.92
C ASP A 178 12.08 -0.11 7.65
N ASN A 179 12.55 1.14 7.81
CA ASN A 179 12.70 2.09 6.70
C ASN A 179 13.97 1.84 5.87
N ILE A 180 15.03 1.30 6.48
CA ILE A 180 16.28 0.97 5.77
C ILE A 180 16.01 -0.21 4.84
N ALA A 181 15.34 -1.24 5.33
CA ALA A 181 14.94 -2.38 4.51
C ALA A 181 14.07 -1.96 3.32
N TYR A 182 13.11 -1.05 3.55
CA TYR A 182 12.31 -0.48 2.46
C TYR A 182 13.20 0.22 1.42
N ASN A 183 14.13 1.08 1.82
CA ASN A 183 15.00 1.78 0.89
C ASN A 183 15.81 0.81 0.02
N ARG A 184 16.28 -0.32 0.58
CA ARG A 184 17.00 -1.36 -0.17
C ARG A 184 16.12 -2.03 -1.23
N LEU A 185 14.89 -2.37 -0.89
CA LEU A 185 13.98 -2.98 -1.86
C LEU A 185 13.42 -1.97 -2.87
N TYR A 186 13.22 -0.71 -2.48
CA TYR A 186 12.89 0.36 -3.40
C TYR A 186 14.01 0.56 -4.46
N GLU A 187 15.28 0.53 -4.02
CA GLU A 187 16.45 0.58 -4.90
C GLU A 187 16.51 -0.64 -5.84
N PHE A 188 16.26 -1.83 -5.30
CA PHE A 188 16.22 -3.06 -6.10
C PHE A 188 15.14 -2.99 -7.19
N LEU A 189 13.97 -2.48 -6.90
CA LEU A 189 12.91 -2.31 -7.90
C LEU A 189 13.23 -1.20 -8.90
N GLY A 190 13.66 -0.05 -8.40
CA GLY A 190 13.76 1.19 -9.17
C GLY A 190 12.42 1.92 -9.28
N GLN A 191 12.46 3.24 -9.20
CA GLN A 191 11.26 4.08 -9.16
C GLN A 191 10.32 3.87 -10.36
N ARG A 192 10.87 3.85 -11.58
CA ARG A 192 10.07 3.72 -12.80
C ARG A 192 9.45 2.34 -12.96
N PRO A 193 10.19 1.23 -12.89
CA PRO A 193 9.60 -0.11 -13.02
C PRO A 193 8.54 -0.39 -11.96
N LEU A 194 8.79 0.02 -10.69
CA LEU A 194 7.83 -0.09 -9.60
C LEU A 194 6.48 0.54 -9.96
N ASN A 195 6.49 1.80 -10.41
CA ASN A 195 5.25 2.52 -10.73
C ASN A 195 4.60 2.01 -12.03
N GLN A 196 5.38 1.61 -13.03
CA GLN A 196 4.85 0.98 -14.25
C GLN A 196 4.11 -0.31 -13.93
N ARG A 197 4.71 -1.17 -13.11
CA ARG A 197 4.06 -2.43 -12.73
C ARG A 197 2.77 -2.22 -11.92
N LEU A 198 2.73 -1.23 -11.03
CA LEU A 198 1.51 -0.86 -10.33
C LEU A 198 0.40 -0.40 -11.29
N GLN A 199 0.74 0.34 -12.34
CA GLN A 199 -0.23 0.73 -13.39
C GLN A 199 -0.74 -0.47 -14.18
N GLU A 200 0.13 -1.41 -14.57
CA GLU A 200 -0.22 -2.66 -15.24
C GLU A 200 -1.17 -3.51 -14.40
N LEU A 201 -0.95 -3.55 -13.08
CA LEU A 201 -1.84 -4.19 -12.12
C LEU A 201 -3.16 -3.42 -11.88
N GLY A 202 -3.35 -2.27 -12.55
CA GLY A 202 -4.56 -1.45 -12.48
C GLY A 202 -4.58 -0.40 -11.37
N TYR A 203 -3.51 -0.23 -10.60
CA TYR A 203 -3.37 0.82 -9.58
C TYR A 203 -2.93 2.14 -10.21
N SER A 204 -3.69 2.62 -11.20
CA SER A 204 -3.31 3.71 -12.12
C SER A 204 -3.04 5.05 -11.45
N THR A 205 -3.65 5.33 -10.29
CA THR A 205 -3.44 6.57 -9.53
C THR A 205 -2.35 6.46 -8.47
N THR A 206 -1.87 5.25 -8.17
CA THR A 206 -0.80 5.04 -7.18
C THR A 206 0.53 5.57 -7.70
N ARG A 207 1.26 6.28 -6.83
CA ARG A 207 2.60 6.81 -7.09
C ARG A 207 3.49 6.57 -5.89
N ILE A 208 4.48 5.69 -6.04
CA ILE A 208 5.51 5.43 -5.02
C ILE A 208 6.81 6.01 -5.54
N THR A 209 7.15 7.19 -5.08
CA THR A 209 8.17 8.05 -5.66
C THR A 209 9.33 8.37 -4.73
N ARG A 210 9.21 8.01 -3.43
CA ARG A 210 10.16 8.44 -2.40
C ARG A 210 10.71 7.27 -1.59
N ARG A 211 12.01 7.39 -1.25
CA ARG A 211 12.62 6.66 -0.12
C ARG A 211 12.23 7.32 1.19
N PHE A 212 12.44 6.63 2.29
CA PHE A 212 12.43 7.24 3.61
C PHE A 212 13.76 8.00 3.82
N ALA A 213 13.66 9.23 4.33
CA ALA A 213 14.79 10.13 4.62
C ALA A 213 15.82 10.23 3.47
N PRO A 214 15.43 10.65 2.24
CA PRO A 214 16.39 10.88 1.17
C PRO A 214 17.27 12.08 1.52
N CYS A 215 18.53 12.06 1.09
CA CYS A 215 19.44 13.20 1.28
C CYS A 215 19.06 14.42 0.43
N ASP A 216 18.43 14.18 -0.71
CA ASP A 216 17.85 15.18 -1.58
C ASP A 216 16.73 14.57 -2.44
N THR A 217 16.01 15.41 -3.15
CA THR A 217 14.90 14.98 -4.01
C THR A 217 15.34 14.08 -5.15
N ALA A 218 16.54 14.32 -5.73
CA ALA A 218 17.05 13.55 -6.85
C ALA A 218 17.42 12.12 -6.44
N ALA A 219 17.84 11.89 -5.18
CA ALA A 219 18.15 10.57 -4.63
C ALA A 219 17.00 9.56 -4.81
N ASN A 220 15.75 10.03 -4.84
CA ASN A 220 14.59 9.17 -5.07
C ASN A 220 14.55 8.55 -6.47
N ARG A 221 15.24 9.14 -7.44
CA ARG A 221 15.24 8.77 -8.85
C ARG A 221 16.47 7.93 -9.25
N HIS A 222 17.45 7.81 -8.34
CA HIS A 222 18.65 7.02 -8.52
C HIS A 222 18.55 5.69 -7.79
N THR A 223 19.02 4.61 -8.42
CA THR A 223 19.26 3.32 -7.76
C THR A 223 20.77 3.08 -7.65
N ASN A 224 21.15 2.17 -6.75
CA ASN A 224 22.51 1.66 -6.67
C ASN A 224 22.70 0.45 -7.59
N PRO A 225 23.94 0.11 -7.98
CA PRO A 225 24.22 -1.20 -8.55
C PRO A 225 23.95 -2.29 -7.52
N ILE A 226 23.36 -3.40 -7.97
CA ILE A 226 22.99 -4.53 -7.13
C ILE A 226 23.63 -5.79 -7.68
N SER A 227 24.09 -6.67 -6.78
CA SER A 227 24.60 -7.99 -7.13
C SER A 227 24.11 -9.06 -6.19
N PHE A 228 23.89 -10.25 -6.74
CA PHE A 228 23.52 -11.45 -5.99
C PHE A 228 24.67 -12.42 -5.97
N HIS A 229 24.89 -13.04 -4.81
CA HIS A 229 26.07 -13.88 -4.56
C HIS A 229 25.72 -15.22 -3.93
N THR A 230 26.54 -16.25 -4.22
CA THR A 230 26.58 -17.47 -3.44
C THR A 230 27.09 -17.18 -2.02
N PRO A 231 26.93 -18.09 -1.05
CA PRO A 231 27.56 -17.96 0.27
C PRO A 231 29.10 -17.89 0.23
N GLN A 232 29.72 -18.41 -0.83
CA GLN A 232 31.15 -18.40 -1.06
C GLN A 232 31.65 -17.10 -1.69
N GLY A 233 30.74 -16.23 -2.16
CA GLY A 233 31.04 -14.93 -2.76
C GLY A 233 31.02 -14.89 -4.27
N ASP A 234 30.73 -16.01 -4.96
CA ASP A 234 30.60 -16.02 -6.41
C ASP A 234 29.40 -15.18 -6.83
N THR A 235 29.61 -14.38 -7.86
CA THR A 235 28.53 -13.53 -8.39
C THR A 235 27.60 -14.32 -9.31
N LEU A 236 26.32 -14.39 -8.93
CA LEU A 236 25.26 -15.01 -9.73
C LEU A 236 24.60 -14.04 -10.72
N TYR A 237 24.51 -12.77 -10.34
CA TYR A 237 23.83 -11.73 -11.13
C TYR A 237 24.29 -10.34 -10.73
N LYS A 238 24.35 -9.42 -11.69
CA LYS A 238 24.59 -7.99 -11.45
C LYS A 238 23.63 -7.14 -12.28
N GLU A 239 23.15 -6.06 -11.69
CA GLU A 239 22.48 -4.99 -12.42
C GLU A 239 23.13 -3.64 -12.11
N PRO A 240 23.28 -2.75 -13.14
CA PRO A 240 23.88 -1.44 -12.95
C PRO A 240 22.94 -0.50 -12.20
N ALA A 241 23.50 0.57 -11.69
CA ALA A 241 22.72 1.72 -11.22
C ALA A 241 21.83 2.26 -12.36
N LYS A 242 20.64 2.74 -11.98
CA LYS A 242 19.67 3.32 -12.92
C LYS A 242 19.27 4.71 -12.45
N PHE A 243 18.88 5.55 -13.40
CA PHE A 243 18.30 6.85 -13.14
C PHE A 243 16.97 6.98 -13.88
N ASN A 244 15.93 7.47 -13.19
CA ASN A 244 14.67 7.82 -13.82
C ASN A 244 14.71 9.31 -14.25
N PRO A 245 14.82 9.63 -15.54
CA PRO A 245 14.88 11.02 -16.01
C PRO A 245 13.54 11.76 -15.92
N ILE A 246 12.43 11.01 -15.82
CA ILE A 246 11.09 11.57 -15.85
C ILE A 246 10.55 11.67 -14.42
N PRO A 247 10.32 12.87 -13.88
CA PRO A 247 9.69 13.03 -12.56
C PRO A 247 8.22 12.59 -12.61
N TYR A 248 7.77 12.00 -11.52
CA TYR A 248 6.35 11.74 -11.34
C TYR A 248 5.64 12.97 -10.77
N THR A 249 4.46 13.27 -11.30
CA THR A 249 3.54 14.28 -10.80
C THR A 249 2.47 13.66 -9.93
N SER A 250 1.91 14.43 -9.01
CA SER A 250 0.76 14.00 -8.21
C SER A 250 -0.46 13.80 -9.11
N PRO A 251 -1.19 12.68 -9.00
CA PRO A 251 -2.46 12.48 -9.69
C PRO A 251 -3.57 13.42 -9.17
N LEU A 252 -3.35 14.06 -8.02
CA LEU A 252 -4.30 15.00 -7.40
C LEU A 252 -3.93 16.47 -7.66
N GLY A 253 -2.93 16.76 -8.50
CA GLY A 253 -2.40 18.11 -8.67
C GLY A 253 -1.63 18.59 -7.45
N ARG A 254 -1.80 19.84 -7.06
CA ARG A 254 -1.14 20.43 -5.89
C ARG A 254 -1.80 19.94 -4.59
N VAL A 255 -0.99 19.43 -3.67
CA VAL A 255 -1.45 18.87 -2.39
C VAL A 255 -0.80 19.63 -1.24
N LEU A 256 -1.59 20.43 -0.56
CA LEU A 256 -1.17 21.23 0.59
C LEU A 256 -1.93 20.79 1.84
N LYS A 257 -1.22 20.60 2.97
CA LYS A 257 -1.81 20.13 4.23
C LYS A 257 -1.27 20.90 5.43
N GLY A 258 -2.11 21.02 6.47
CA GLY A 258 -1.83 21.82 7.66
C GLY A 258 -1.94 23.31 7.40
N ARG A 259 -1.81 24.11 8.47
CA ARG A 259 -1.75 25.58 8.40
C ARG A 259 -0.31 26.11 8.46
N ALA A 260 0.61 25.27 8.99
CA ALA A 260 2.02 25.56 9.13
C ALA A 260 2.82 24.24 9.11
N HIS A 261 4.14 24.35 9.03
CA HIS A 261 5.03 23.20 9.17
C HIS A 261 6.34 23.58 9.85
N GLN A 262 6.95 22.61 10.54
CA GLN A 262 8.26 22.77 11.14
C GLN A 262 9.37 22.39 10.14
N ALA A 263 10.33 23.29 9.93
CA ALA A 263 11.56 23.07 9.19
C ALA A 263 12.77 23.31 10.09
N GLY A 264 13.42 22.24 10.53
CA GLY A 264 14.46 22.31 11.55
C GLY A 264 13.88 22.81 12.87
N ARG A 265 14.36 23.98 13.34
CA ARG A 265 13.86 24.63 14.59
C ARG A 265 12.83 25.73 14.35
N ARG A 266 12.43 25.98 13.11
CA ARG A 266 11.52 27.08 12.76
C ARG A 266 10.17 26.55 12.35
N ILE A 267 9.10 27.20 12.80
CA ILE A 267 7.75 27.03 12.29
C ILE A 267 7.57 28.00 11.13
N ILE A 268 7.24 27.47 9.95
CA ILE A 268 6.93 28.22 8.74
C ILE A 268 5.40 28.31 8.66
N PRO A 269 4.80 29.53 8.65
CA PRO A 269 3.35 29.69 8.66
C PRO A 269 2.74 29.49 7.26
N GLU A 270 3.09 28.36 6.64
CA GLU A 270 2.59 27.93 5.32
C GLU A 270 2.28 26.43 5.37
N PRO A 271 1.25 25.97 4.64
CA PRO A 271 0.95 24.55 4.51
C PRO A 271 2.15 23.76 4.00
N TYR A 272 2.28 22.52 4.46
CA TYR A 272 3.30 21.59 3.96
C TYR A 272 2.89 21.06 2.58
N ASP A 273 3.83 21.07 1.62
CA ASP A 273 3.59 20.61 0.26
C ASP A 273 3.88 19.10 0.09
N PHE A 274 2.82 18.32 -0.06
CA PHE A 274 2.85 16.88 -0.35
C PHE A 274 2.77 16.55 -1.84
N THR A 275 2.81 17.53 -2.76
CA THR A 275 2.61 17.33 -4.21
C THR A 275 3.56 16.29 -4.80
N THR A 276 4.80 16.18 -4.30
CA THR A 276 5.78 15.18 -4.75
C THR A 276 5.87 13.95 -3.83
N ALA A 277 5.01 13.86 -2.83
CA ALA A 277 5.00 12.72 -1.90
C ALA A 277 4.39 11.45 -2.55
N ASN A 278 4.51 10.33 -1.85
CA ASN A 278 3.85 9.10 -2.25
C ASN A 278 2.33 9.29 -2.23
N HIS A 279 1.63 8.71 -3.19
CA HIS A 279 0.18 8.66 -3.27
C HIS A 279 -0.26 7.20 -3.39
N LEU A 280 -1.06 6.74 -2.45
CA LEU A 280 -1.58 5.37 -2.39
C LEU A 280 -2.99 5.41 -1.79
N PRO A 281 -4.05 5.49 -2.63
CA PRO A 281 -5.42 5.55 -2.15
C PRO A 281 -5.81 4.33 -1.32
N LEU A 282 -6.68 4.52 -0.33
CA LEU A 282 -7.14 3.44 0.56
C LEU A 282 -7.73 2.25 -0.21
N PRO A 283 -8.55 2.42 -1.28
CA PRO A 283 -9.01 1.29 -2.08
C PRO A 283 -7.88 0.50 -2.74
N ALA A 284 -6.83 1.17 -3.20
CA ALA A 284 -5.73 0.51 -3.89
C ALA A 284 -4.93 -0.41 -2.96
N ILE A 285 -4.60 0.07 -1.76
CA ILE A 285 -3.86 -0.74 -0.79
C ILE A 285 -4.73 -1.88 -0.22
N THR A 286 -6.03 -1.66 -0.01
CA THR A 286 -6.99 -2.71 0.41
C THR A 286 -7.07 -3.81 -0.66
N ALA A 287 -7.22 -3.43 -1.93
CA ALA A 287 -7.25 -4.39 -3.04
C ALA A 287 -5.92 -5.16 -3.19
N LEU A 288 -4.79 -4.51 -2.97
CA LEU A 288 -3.48 -5.18 -3.01
C LEU A 288 -3.35 -6.22 -1.88
N LEU A 289 -3.76 -5.88 -0.66
CA LEU A 289 -3.77 -6.85 0.43
C LEU A 289 -4.70 -8.03 0.11
N GLN A 290 -5.91 -7.76 -0.38
CA GLN A 290 -6.85 -8.79 -0.83
C GLN A 290 -6.22 -9.69 -1.90
N SER A 291 -5.53 -9.15 -2.91
CA SER A 291 -4.90 -9.92 -3.98
C SER A 291 -3.74 -10.82 -3.50
N ILE A 292 -3.09 -10.46 -2.40
CA ILE A 292 -2.05 -11.29 -1.77
C ILE A 292 -2.68 -12.44 -0.97
N LEU A 293 -3.79 -12.18 -0.28
CA LEU A 293 -4.44 -13.17 0.57
C LEU A 293 -5.36 -14.11 -0.22
N PHE A 294 -5.99 -13.59 -1.27
CA PHE A 294 -6.96 -14.29 -2.11
C PHE A 294 -6.62 -14.11 -3.60
N PRO A 295 -5.49 -14.64 -4.08
CA PRO A 295 -5.03 -14.41 -5.46
C PRO A 295 -6.04 -14.90 -6.51
N GLU A 296 -6.86 -15.89 -6.20
CA GLU A 296 -7.91 -16.40 -7.10
C GLU A 296 -9.07 -15.43 -7.26
N SER A 297 -9.25 -14.48 -6.35
CA SER A 297 -10.28 -13.44 -6.44
C SER A 297 -9.98 -12.37 -7.48
N VAL A 298 -8.75 -12.39 -8.04
CA VAL A 298 -8.29 -11.41 -9.03
C VAL A 298 -8.14 -12.05 -10.41
N PRO A 299 -8.52 -11.36 -11.50
CA PRO A 299 -8.28 -11.85 -12.85
C PRO A 299 -6.83 -12.25 -13.09
N ALA A 300 -6.59 -13.32 -13.84
CA ALA A 300 -5.26 -13.92 -13.99
C ALA A 300 -4.19 -12.95 -14.55
N ASP A 301 -4.59 -12.05 -15.47
CA ASP A 301 -3.73 -11.02 -16.05
C ASP A 301 -3.37 -9.87 -15.08
N GLN A 302 -4.07 -9.78 -13.95
CA GLN A 302 -3.90 -8.77 -12.92
C GLN A 302 -3.32 -9.34 -11.62
N ARG A 303 -2.99 -10.63 -11.60
CA ARG A 303 -2.34 -11.26 -10.46
C ARG A 303 -0.87 -10.89 -10.38
N LEU A 304 -0.37 -10.87 -9.16
CA LEU A 304 1.06 -10.83 -8.91
C LEU A 304 1.71 -12.13 -9.41
N ARG A 305 2.85 -12.04 -10.10
CA ARG A 305 3.62 -13.19 -10.57
C ARG A 305 4.45 -13.80 -9.43
N LEU A 306 3.77 -14.30 -8.42
CA LEU A 306 4.32 -14.90 -7.22
C LEU A 306 4.13 -16.43 -7.25
N THR A 307 5.10 -17.15 -6.71
CA THR A 307 4.97 -18.58 -6.49
C THR A 307 4.07 -18.88 -5.28
N PRO A 308 3.51 -20.09 -5.16
CA PRO A 308 2.78 -20.48 -3.95
C PRO A 308 3.59 -20.28 -2.66
N THR A 309 4.93 -20.51 -2.71
CA THR A 309 5.82 -20.31 -1.58
C THR A 309 6.06 -18.83 -1.25
N ASP A 310 5.93 -17.92 -2.22
CA ASP A 310 5.99 -16.48 -1.97
C ASP A 310 4.70 -15.97 -1.31
N TYR A 311 3.54 -16.42 -1.78
CA TYR A 311 2.25 -16.11 -1.14
C TYR A 311 2.23 -16.58 0.32
N ALA A 312 2.68 -17.81 0.58
CA ALA A 312 2.78 -18.35 1.93
C ALA A 312 3.74 -17.52 2.80
N PHE A 313 4.94 -17.18 2.26
CA PHE A 313 5.89 -16.32 2.94
C PHE A 313 5.32 -14.93 3.28
N LEU A 314 4.60 -14.29 2.37
CA LEU A 314 3.95 -13.01 2.63
C LEU A 314 2.86 -13.15 3.70
N ARG A 315 2.00 -14.15 3.59
CA ARG A 315 0.96 -14.42 4.59
C ARG A 315 1.57 -14.58 5.98
N ARG A 316 2.62 -15.39 6.14
CA ARG A 316 3.31 -15.58 7.41
C ARG A 316 3.73 -14.26 8.05
N TYR A 317 4.48 -13.42 7.33
CA TYR A 317 5.04 -12.20 7.92
C TYR A 317 4.07 -11.03 7.98
N LEU A 318 2.95 -11.07 7.28
CA LEU A 318 1.85 -10.11 7.46
C LEU A 318 1.13 -10.28 8.80
N HIS A 319 0.95 -11.53 9.26
CA HIS A 319 0.28 -11.76 10.56
C HIS A 319 1.25 -11.88 11.72
N ALA A 320 2.45 -12.42 11.50
CA ALA A 320 3.38 -12.72 12.58
C ALA A 320 3.68 -11.50 13.46
N THR A 321 3.72 -11.73 14.75
CA THR A 321 4.22 -10.75 15.72
C THR A 321 5.74 -10.82 15.79
N PRO A 322 6.45 -9.80 16.30
CA PRO A 322 7.88 -9.85 16.52
C PRO A 322 8.32 -11.07 17.33
N HIS A 323 7.59 -11.42 18.38
CA HIS A 323 7.90 -12.57 19.24
C HIS A 323 7.68 -13.90 18.52
N GLU A 324 6.52 -14.11 17.87
CA GLU A 324 6.22 -15.35 17.13
C GLU A 324 7.15 -15.60 15.93
N SER A 325 7.69 -14.54 15.35
CA SER A 325 8.51 -14.63 14.15
C SER A 325 9.84 -15.35 14.36
N GLY A 326 10.34 -15.38 15.60
CA GLY A 326 11.68 -15.86 15.92
C GLY A 326 12.81 -15.06 15.27
N PHE A 327 12.52 -13.86 14.77
CA PHE A 327 13.51 -13.02 14.08
C PHE A 327 14.38 -12.27 15.10
N HIS A 328 15.57 -12.80 15.37
CA HIS A 328 16.47 -12.36 16.44
C HIS A 328 16.88 -10.88 16.48
N PRO A 329 16.94 -10.10 15.38
CA PRO A 329 17.29 -8.68 15.48
C PRO A 329 16.34 -7.83 16.32
N TYR A 330 15.18 -8.34 16.70
CA TYR A 330 14.17 -7.56 17.40
C TYR A 330 14.07 -7.93 18.88
N VAL A 331 14.27 -6.91 19.70
CA VAL A 331 14.19 -7.05 21.17
C VAL A 331 12.74 -6.85 21.60
N PRO A 332 12.13 -7.80 22.34
CA PRO A 332 10.72 -7.74 22.72
C PRO A 332 10.30 -6.44 23.44
N ALA A 333 11.16 -5.87 24.29
CA ALA A 333 10.89 -4.61 24.98
C ALA A 333 10.67 -3.42 24.05
N ARG A 334 11.28 -3.43 22.85
CA ARG A 334 11.11 -2.40 21.82
C ARG A 334 10.04 -2.74 20.80
N TYR A 335 9.90 -4.01 20.49
CA TYR A 335 9.02 -4.52 19.44
C TYR A 335 8.09 -5.60 20.01
N PHE A 336 7.12 -5.17 20.81
CA PHE A 336 6.10 -6.03 21.41
C PHE A 336 5.09 -6.54 20.36
N ASP A 337 4.29 -7.55 20.67
CA ASP A 337 3.44 -8.25 19.72
C ASP A 337 2.41 -7.34 19.03
N ALA A 338 1.80 -6.43 19.75
CA ALA A 338 0.86 -5.46 19.18
C ALA A 338 1.53 -4.27 18.47
N TYR A 339 2.87 -4.23 18.32
CA TYR A 339 3.63 -3.09 17.80
C TYR A 339 3.09 -2.51 16.48
N LYS A 340 2.61 -3.39 15.58
CA LYS A 340 2.00 -3.03 14.28
C LYS A 340 0.53 -3.40 14.17
N LYS A 341 -0.16 -3.69 15.25
CA LYS A 341 -1.57 -4.09 15.25
C LYS A 341 -2.39 -2.92 15.79
N TYR A 342 -2.76 -1.95 14.91
CA TYR A 342 -3.49 -0.75 15.33
C TYR A 342 -4.99 -1.04 15.41
N LEU A 343 -5.57 -1.62 14.35
CA LEU A 343 -6.92 -2.17 14.43
C LEU A 343 -6.95 -3.32 15.44
N TYR A 344 -7.91 -3.28 16.36
CA TYR A 344 -8.14 -4.20 17.46
C TYR A 344 -7.19 -4.01 18.66
N TYR A 345 -5.86 -3.99 18.50
CA TYR A 345 -4.92 -3.90 19.64
C TYR A 345 -4.50 -2.46 19.99
N GLY A 346 -4.74 -1.48 19.12
CA GLY A 346 -4.38 -0.08 19.39
C GLY A 346 -2.89 0.13 19.67
N ARG A 347 -2.03 -0.80 19.21
CA ARG A 347 -0.60 -0.80 19.54
C ARG A 347 -0.34 -0.86 21.07
N ASN A 348 -1.23 -1.43 21.85
CA ASN A 348 -1.09 -1.53 23.30
C ASN A 348 -0.35 -2.81 23.68
N PRO A 349 0.84 -2.71 24.36
CA PRO A 349 1.62 -3.88 24.79
C PRO A 349 0.95 -4.69 25.90
N GLU A 350 0.00 -4.11 26.62
CA GLU A 350 -0.68 -4.76 27.75
C GLU A 350 -1.85 -5.67 27.32
N ILE A 351 -2.31 -5.54 26.08
CA ILE A 351 -3.37 -6.40 25.57
C ILE A 351 -2.77 -7.74 25.13
N PRO A 352 -3.17 -8.85 25.78
CA PRO A 352 -2.65 -10.17 25.44
C PRO A 352 -2.95 -10.54 23.98
N HIS A 353 -1.95 -11.08 23.30
CA HIS A 353 -2.14 -11.61 21.94
C HIS A 353 -3.07 -12.83 21.97
N GLN A 354 -4.08 -12.82 21.10
CA GLN A 354 -5.06 -13.90 20.99
C GLN A 354 -4.64 -14.84 19.84
N SER A 355 -4.23 -16.06 20.16
CA SER A 355 -3.80 -17.04 19.14
C SER A 355 -4.91 -17.48 18.17
N ALA A 356 -6.18 -17.38 18.60
CA ALA A 356 -7.34 -17.68 17.77
C ALA A 356 -7.68 -16.56 16.77
N LEU A 357 -7.15 -15.35 16.96
CA LEU A 357 -7.39 -14.20 16.09
C LEU A 357 -6.10 -13.80 15.38
N ARG A 358 -6.02 -14.04 14.08
CA ARG A 358 -4.90 -13.61 13.25
C ARG A 358 -5.24 -12.37 12.45
N ILE A 359 -4.36 -11.37 12.53
CA ILE A 359 -4.52 -10.10 11.83
C ILE A 359 -3.38 -9.94 10.83
N TYR A 360 -3.70 -10.01 9.55
CA TYR A 360 -2.76 -9.85 8.43
C TYR A 360 -2.81 -8.41 7.98
N ASN A 361 -1.81 -7.58 8.34
CA ASN A 361 -1.95 -6.16 8.15
C ASN A 361 -0.68 -5.43 7.74
N ILE A 362 -0.90 -4.23 7.22
CA ILE A 362 0.11 -3.22 6.99
C ILE A 362 -0.36 -1.89 7.57
N VAL A 363 0.54 -1.17 8.24
CA VAL A 363 0.22 0.09 8.93
C VAL A 363 1.01 1.26 8.37
N GLY A 364 0.46 2.46 8.56
CA GLY A 364 1.13 3.73 8.26
C GLY A 364 0.93 4.73 9.40
N MET A 365 2.00 5.44 9.79
CA MET A 365 1.93 6.50 10.79
C MET A 365 2.97 7.56 10.43
N SER A 366 2.54 8.76 10.06
CA SER A 366 3.41 9.89 9.77
C SER A 366 2.62 11.18 9.52
N HIS A 367 3.16 12.31 9.93
CA HIS A 367 2.62 13.66 9.64
C HIS A 367 1.14 13.84 10.09
N GLY A 368 0.77 13.27 11.21
CA GLY A 368 -0.61 13.27 11.71
C GLY A 368 -1.51 12.20 11.10
N TYR A 369 -1.11 11.54 10.02
CA TYR A 369 -1.88 10.42 9.44
C TYR A 369 -1.57 9.11 10.13
N LEU A 370 -2.64 8.34 10.39
CA LEU A 370 -2.60 7.00 10.96
C LEU A 370 -3.49 6.09 10.13
N ALA A 371 -2.96 4.94 9.72
CA ALA A 371 -3.70 3.99 8.89
C ALA A 371 -3.36 2.55 9.28
N ASP A 372 -4.36 1.67 9.14
CA ASP A 372 -4.18 0.22 9.17
C ASP A 372 -5.07 -0.41 8.09
N VAL A 373 -4.51 -1.35 7.35
CA VAL A 373 -5.18 -2.13 6.31
C VAL A 373 -5.00 -3.60 6.66
N ALA A 374 -6.07 -4.27 7.03
CA ALA A 374 -6.03 -5.57 7.67
C ALA A 374 -7.06 -6.56 7.12
N TYR A 375 -6.68 -7.84 7.13
CA TYR A 375 -7.58 -8.98 7.09
C TYR A 375 -7.56 -9.68 8.44
N PHE A 376 -8.73 -10.00 8.93
CA PHE A 376 -8.97 -10.71 10.19
C PHE A 376 -9.42 -12.13 9.89
N ALA A 377 -8.78 -13.10 10.52
CA ALA A 377 -9.19 -14.49 10.56
C ALA A 377 -9.38 -14.91 12.02
N ASP A 378 -10.62 -15.22 12.39
CA ASP A 378 -11.00 -15.62 13.74
C ASP A 378 -11.43 -17.08 13.75
N SER A 379 -10.56 -17.96 14.24
CA SER A 379 -10.82 -19.40 14.29
C SER A 379 -11.79 -19.80 15.40
N LEU A 380 -11.90 -18.99 16.45
CA LEU A 380 -12.83 -19.23 17.56
C LEU A 380 -14.28 -19.04 17.10
N HIS A 381 -14.57 -17.94 16.39
CA HIS A 381 -15.91 -17.61 15.92
C HIS A 381 -16.14 -18.03 14.47
N GLN A 382 -15.19 -18.70 13.83
CA GLN A 382 -15.23 -19.09 12.41
C GLN A 382 -15.69 -17.93 11.52
N SER A 383 -15.01 -16.79 11.68
CA SER A 383 -15.34 -15.56 10.98
C SER A 383 -14.10 -14.91 10.34
N GLU A 384 -14.33 -14.14 9.28
CA GLU A 384 -13.29 -13.44 8.56
C GLU A 384 -13.85 -12.18 7.89
N PHE A 385 -12.99 -11.15 7.77
CA PHE A 385 -13.32 -9.90 7.11
C PHE A 385 -12.07 -9.08 6.78
N LEU A 386 -12.20 -8.10 5.87
CA LEU A 386 -11.20 -7.07 5.65
C LEU A 386 -11.67 -5.76 6.29
N LEU A 387 -10.75 -5.04 6.92
CA LEU A 387 -11.00 -3.73 7.48
C LEU A 387 -9.80 -2.82 7.21
N SER A 388 -10.07 -1.68 6.61
CA SER A 388 -9.07 -0.65 6.30
C SER A 388 -9.57 0.68 6.79
N ALA A 389 -8.73 1.41 7.52
CA ALA A 389 -9.08 2.74 7.98
C ALA A 389 -7.86 3.66 7.90
N VAL A 390 -8.13 4.94 7.61
CA VAL A 390 -7.17 6.03 7.71
C VAL A 390 -7.84 7.21 8.39
N LEU A 391 -7.09 7.89 9.27
CA LEU A 391 -7.52 9.14 9.89
C LEU A 391 -6.34 10.10 10.05
N TYR A 392 -6.67 11.40 10.21
CA TYR A 392 -5.73 12.49 10.42
C TYR A 392 -5.90 13.05 11.83
N VAL A 393 -4.87 12.94 12.66
CA VAL A 393 -4.86 13.41 14.05
C VAL A 393 -3.73 14.43 14.23
N ASN A 394 -4.06 15.68 13.91
CA ASN A 394 -3.17 16.84 13.98
C ASN A 394 -4.01 18.08 14.27
N GLN A 395 -4.38 18.26 15.53
CA GLN A 395 -5.35 19.28 15.94
C GLN A 395 -4.79 20.70 15.81
N ASP A 396 -3.51 20.90 16.05
CA ASP A 396 -2.88 22.21 15.92
C ASP A 396 -2.58 22.60 14.46
N GLY A 397 -2.67 21.63 13.52
CA GLY A 397 -2.44 21.84 12.09
C GLY A 397 -0.99 22.13 11.74
N ILE A 398 -0.01 21.85 12.61
CA ILE A 398 1.42 22.04 12.31
C ILE A 398 2.02 20.69 11.90
N ILE A 399 2.58 20.64 10.70
CA ILE A 399 3.23 19.44 10.19
C ILE A 399 4.71 19.40 10.61
N ASN A 400 5.22 18.22 10.95
CA ASN A 400 6.62 17.95 11.36
C ASN A 400 7.06 18.50 12.71
N ASP A 401 6.17 18.94 13.56
CA ASP A 401 6.49 19.37 14.94
C ASP A 401 6.53 18.19 15.94
N GLY A 402 5.98 17.04 15.53
CA GLY A 402 5.91 15.83 16.35
C GLY A 402 4.74 15.81 17.35
N ALA A 403 3.88 16.82 17.35
CA ALA A 403 2.73 16.94 18.26
C ALA A 403 1.46 16.42 17.58
N TYR A 404 1.27 15.10 17.60
CA TYR A 404 0.12 14.43 16.98
C TYR A 404 -0.65 13.59 18.00
N GLU A 405 -1.97 13.57 17.92
CA GLU A 405 -2.84 12.86 18.86
C GLU A 405 -2.94 11.35 18.52
N TYR A 406 -1.81 10.72 18.15
CA TYR A 406 -1.77 9.29 17.83
C TYR A 406 -2.23 8.42 19.00
N ASP A 407 -1.67 8.64 20.18
CA ASP A 407 -1.94 7.81 21.36
C ASP A 407 -3.24 8.17 22.07
N SER A 408 -3.66 9.45 22.03
CA SER A 408 -4.88 9.92 22.72
C SER A 408 -6.15 9.80 21.91
N ILE A 409 -6.08 9.77 20.57
CA ILE A 409 -7.25 9.72 19.68
C ILE A 409 -7.12 8.60 18.65
N GLY A 410 -6.02 8.59 17.89
CA GLY A 410 -5.89 7.76 16.70
C GLY A 410 -5.89 6.26 16.99
N LEU A 411 -4.97 5.80 17.83
CA LEU A 411 -4.85 4.39 18.19
C LEU A 411 -6.05 3.87 18.98
N PRO A 412 -6.61 4.61 19.97
CA PRO A 412 -7.86 4.23 20.64
C PRO A 412 -9.04 4.10 19.66
N PHE A 413 -9.16 5.00 18.67
CA PHE A 413 -10.19 4.90 17.63
C PHE A 413 -10.03 3.63 16.81
N LEU A 414 -8.83 3.34 16.29
CA LEU A 414 -8.57 2.15 15.48
C LEU A 414 -8.81 0.86 16.28
N ALA A 415 -8.40 0.82 17.56
CA ALA A 415 -8.66 -0.31 18.43
C ALA A 415 -10.16 -0.57 18.56
N GLN A 416 -10.92 0.46 18.92
CA GLN A 416 -12.37 0.36 19.10
C GLN A 416 -13.08 -0.02 17.80
N LEU A 417 -12.64 0.51 16.65
CA LEU A 417 -13.20 0.14 15.35
C LEU A 417 -12.97 -1.35 15.05
N GLY A 418 -11.77 -1.86 15.29
CA GLY A 418 -11.45 -3.27 15.11
C GLY A 418 -12.29 -4.18 16.02
N HIS A 419 -12.45 -3.82 17.29
CA HIS A 419 -13.32 -4.55 18.24
C HIS A 419 -14.78 -4.54 17.81
N GLN A 420 -15.30 -3.39 17.40
CA GLN A 420 -16.70 -3.25 17.00
C GLN A 420 -17.05 -4.11 15.79
N ILE A 421 -16.18 -4.11 14.78
CA ILE A 421 -16.39 -4.92 13.57
C ILE A 421 -16.21 -6.42 13.88
N GLN A 422 -15.19 -6.80 14.65
CA GLN A 422 -14.98 -8.19 15.04
C GLN A 422 -16.15 -8.74 15.85
N GLN A 423 -16.69 -7.96 16.80
CA GLN A 423 -17.87 -8.33 17.57
C GLN A 423 -19.10 -8.52 16.66
N TYR A 424 -19.32 -7.62 15.71
CA TYR A 424 -20.39 -7.77 14.72
C TYR A 424 -20.22 -9.05 13.89
N GLU A 425 -19.01 -9.29 13.36
CA GLU A 425 -18.71 -10.44 12.51
C GLU A 425 -18.77 -11.78 13.26
N SER A 426 -18.45 -11.80 14.56
CA SER A 426 -18.58 -13.01 15.39
C SER A 426 -20.04 -13.46 15.57
N GLN A 427 -20.99 -12.55 15.43
CA GLN A 427 -22.43 -12.80 15.60
C GLN A 427 -23.20 -12.83 14.27
N ARG A 428 -22.60 -12.36 13.17
CA ARG A 428 -23.25 -12.26 11.87
C ARG A 428 -23.63 -13.65 11.34
N PRO A 429 -24.90 -13.92 11.01
CA PRO A 429 -25.32 -15.19 10.42
C PRO A 429 -24.61 -15.46 9.09
N ARG A 430 -24.13 -16.68 8.89
CA ARG A 430 -23.49 -17.16 7.66
C ARG A 430 -24.15 -18.44 7.20
N GLN A 431 -24.32 -18.57 5.88
CA GLN A 431 -24.79 -19.84 5.30
C GLN A 431 -23.72 -20.92 5.40
N TYR A 432 -22.45 -20.53 5.17
CA TYR A 432 -21.30 -21.41 5.29
C TYR A 432 -20.22 -20.71 6.13
N HIS A 433 -19.68 -21.42 7.10
CA HIS A 433 -18.54 -20.95 7.87
C HIS A 433 -17.25 -21.08 7.05
N PRO A 434 -16.29 -20.13 7.16
CA PRO A 434 -15.03 -20.23 6.44
C PRO A 434 -14.17 -21.37 6.95
N ASN A 435 -13.56 -22.13 6.04
CA ASN A 435 -12.43 -22.98 6.38
C ASN A 435 -11.18 -22.10 6.39
N LEU A 436 -10.69 -21.79 7.59
CA LEU A 436 -9.56 -20.90 7.82
C LEU A 436 -8.22 -21.67 7.99
N THR A 437 -8.19 -22.98 7.73
CA THR A 437 -7.01 -23.83 7.96
C THR A 437 -5.75 -23.25 7.30
N GLU A 438 -5.82 -22.72 6.09
CA GLU A 438 -4.68 -22.13 5.38
C GLU A 438 -4.10 -20.89 6.09
N PHE A 439 -4.91 -20.18 6.86
CA PHE A 439 -4.49 -18.99 7.61
C PHE A 439 -3.93 -19.33 9.01
N PHE A 440 -4.10 -20.58 9.48
CA PHE A 440 -3.61 -21.05 10.76
C PHE A 440 -2.58 -22.18 10.64
N ALA A 441 -2.39 -22.74 9.45
CA ALA A 441 -1.41 -23.78 9.23
C ALA A 441 0.02 -23.28 9.52
N PRO A 442 0.86 -24.06 10.23
CA PRO A 442 2.27 -23.78 10.30
C PRO A 442 2.87 -23.93 8.89
N GLU A 443 3.62 -22.92 8.45
CA GLU A 443 4.33 -23.06 7.18
C GLU A 443 5.37 -24.18 7.26
N PRO A 444 5.54 -24.96 6.19
CA PRO A 444 6.65 -25.87 6.11
C PRO A 444 7.96 -25.09 6.22
N ILE A 445 8.76 -25.43 7.23
CA ILE A 445 10.14 -24.95 7.38
C ILE A 445 10.92 -25.54 6.20
N ARG A 446 11.07 -24.79 5.10
CA ARG A 446 11.95 -25.13 3.98
C ARG A 446 12.90 -23.99 3.68
#